data_9b21882f5f20267fe6a38ce6ad4b4c00
#
_entry.id   9b21882f5f20267fe6a38ce6ad4b4c00
#
_cell.length_a   1.000
_cell.length_b   1.000
_cell.length_c   1.000
_cell.angle_alpha   90.00
_cell.angle_beta   90.00
_cell.angle_gamma   90.00
#
_symmetry.space_group_name_H-M   'P 1'
#
loop_
_entity.id
_entity.type
_entity.pdbx_description
1 polymer ?
#
loop_
_entity_poly.entity_id
_entity_poly.type
_entity_poly.pdbx_seq_one_letter_code
_entity_poly.pdbx_strand_id
1 'polypeptide(L)'
;MRIVNLIGVGPGNPDMLTKRAVDAISASDVVMGATRALNTARAALPAEGGPELLETFRTEEMVEYILAHPEKKTISAVFTGDTSVYSGAIPLRRALKKHMAEVHDENYEDDRMLEQLEIRNYAGVSSIQYFLSKRSISMADVKLVSLHGLHKDMVPLIRENRFVCALLGAEDNVSIIAQELVQFGLNNVRITVGERLSYEDEKFTFGTPRELRNQSFDRLAIALFENDGFRASIRSFGISDERFNRLDGIPMTKRDVRALSLCRLALRENSIMYDIGAGTGSVSIEAALTCPEGKVISVEVDQDAIYTLEQNRYQFKVDNIRIVRGIAQIGRAHV
;
A
#
# COMPACT_ATOMS: atom_id res chain seq x y z
N MET A 1 17.67 -21.65 24.35
CA MET A 1 16.92 -21.28 23.11
C MET A 1 15.73 -20.46 23.55
N ARG A 2 15.61 -19.26 23.05
CA ARG A 2 14.48 -18.31 23.27
C ARG A 2 13.53 -18.36 22.09
N ILE A 3 12.24 -18.13 22.34
CA ILE A 3 11.20 -18.20 21.32
C ILE A 3 10.60 -16.81 21.15
N VAL A 4 10.55 -16.32 19.90
CA VAL A 4 9.84 -15.11 19.52
C VAL A 4 8.69 -15.51 18.59
N ASN A 5 7.47 -15.37 19.07
CA ASN A 5 6.27 -15.63 18.30
C ASN A 5 5.81 -14.35 17.60
N LEU A 6 5.57 -14.40 16.30
CA LEU A 6 4.94 -13.35 15.53
C LEU A 6 3.49 -13.80 15.27
N ILE A 7 2.51 -13.10 15.85
CA ILE A 7 1.14 -13.59 15.92
C ILE A 7 0.18 -12.59 15.29
N GLY A 8 -0.57 -13.04 14.29
CA GLY A 8 -1.73 -12.30 13.76
C GLY A 8 -2.94 -12.53 14.67
N VAL A 9 -3.48 -11.45 15.25
CA VAL A 9 -4.62 -11.54 16.18
C VAL A 9 -5.98 -11.30 15.51
N GLY A 10 -6.01 -11.28 14.18
CA GLY A 10 -7.26 -11.04 13.45
C GLY A 10 -7.66 -9.57 13.37
N PRO A 11 -8.86 -9.28 12.81
CA PRO A 11 -9.31 -7.92 12.50
C PRO A 11 -9.78 -7.13 13.73
N GLY A 12 -9.96 -7.78 14.89
CA GLY A 12 -10.34 -7.12 16.14
C GLY A 12 -11.24 -7.91 17.07
N ASN A 13 -12.08 -8.80 16.53
CA ASN A 13 -12.91 -9.69 17.37
C ASN A 13 -12.05 -10.85 17.93
N PRO A 14 -11.99 -11.04 19.26
CA PRO A 14 -11.25 -12.14 19.90
C PRO A 14 -11.69 -13.55 19.44
N ASP A 15 -12.95 -13.73 19.04
CA ASP A 15 -13.46 -15.02 18.54
C ASP A 15 -12.80 -15.44 17.21
N MET A 16 -12.10 -14.51 16.56
CA MET A 16 -11.33 -14.78 15.34
C MET A 16 -9.88 -15.15 15.58
N LEU A 17 -9.44 -15.20 16.84
CA LEU A 17 -8.14 -15.74 17.19
C LEU A 17 -8.09 -17.23 16.89
N THR A 18 -7.03 -17.67 16.24
CA THR A 18 -6.81 -19.12 16.11
C THR A 18 -6.46 -19.72 17.46
N LYS A 19 -6.88 -20.95 17.72
CA LYS A 19 -6.53 -21.66 18.96
C LYS A 19 -5.01 -21.66 19.21
N ARG A 20 -4.22 -21.88 18.16
CA ARG A 20 -2.75 -21.85 18.26
C ARG A 20 -2.19 -20.47 18.65
N ALA A 21 -2.83 -19.40 18.22
CA ALA A 21 -2.46 -18.04 18.63
C ALA A 21 -2.76 -17.83 20.12
N VAL A 22 -3.94 -18.23 20.58
CA VAL A 22 -4.32 -18.17 22.00
C VAL A 22 -3.34 -18.96 22.87
N ASP A 23 -3.04 -20.20 22.50
CA ASP A 23 -2.11 -21.07 23.23
C ASP A 23 -0.70 -20.45 23.31
N ALA A 24 -0.22 -19.85 22.19
CA ALA A 24 1.09 -19.21 22.13
C ALA A 24 1.15 -17.91 22.96
N ILE A 25 0.09 -17.09 22.92
CA ILE A 25 -0.02 -15.87 23.73
C ILE A 25 -0.03 -16.21 25.21
N SER A 26 -0.84 -17.21 25.62
CA SER A 26 -0.98 -17.61 27.02
C SER A 26 0.30 -18.22 27.59
N ALA A 27 1.13 -18.85 26.78
CA ALA A 27 2.40 -19.48 27.19
C ALA A 27 3.58 -18.49 27.17
N SER A 28 3.35 -17.21 26.92
CA SER A 28 4.42 -16.19 26.81
C SER A 28 4.74 -15.56 28.16
N ASP A 29 6.01 -15.16 28.36
CA ASP A 29 6.43 -14.30 29.47
C ASP A 29 5.97 -12.86 29.25
N VAL A 30 6.04 -12.41 27.97
CA VAL A 30 5.66 -11.07 27.52
C VAL A 30 4.90 -11.12 26.21
N VAL A 31 3.85 -10.31 26.12
CA VAL A 31 3.12 -10.04 24.88
C VAL A 31 3.26 -8.56 24.53
N MET A 32 3.84 -8.26 23.37
CA MET A 32 4.07 -6.89 22.92
C MET A 32 3.30 -6.60 21.63
N GLY A 33 2.87 -5.35 21.47
CA GLY A 33 2.16 -4.91 20.27
C GLY A 33 1.51 -3.55 20.42
N ALA A 34 0.88 -3.07 19.35
CA ALA A 34 0.06 -1.86 19.42
C ALA A 34 -1.18 -2.10 20.30
N THR A 35 -1.67 -1.05 20.95
CA THR A 35 -2.84 -1.08 21.87
C THR A 35 -3.99 -1.93 21.33
N ARG A 36 -4.34 -1.76 20.05
CA ARG A 36 -5.45 -2.48 19.41
C ARG A 36 -5.20 -4.00 19.35
N ALA A 37 -4.00 -4.41 18.98
CA ALA A 37 -3.63 -5.83 18.92
C ALA A 37 -3.55 -6.45 20.33
N LEU A 38 -3.02 -5.69 21.29
CA LEU A 38 -2.97 -6.10 22.70
C LEU A 38 -4.38 -6.25 23.30
N ASN A 39 -5.32 -5.38 22.98
CA ASN A 39 -6.70 -5.48 23.46
C ASN A 39 -7.36 -6.78 22.96
N THR A 40 -7.15 -7.12 21.68
CA THR A 40 -7.65 -8.40 21.14
C THR A 40 -6.98 -9.60 21.83
N ALA A 41 -5.67 -9.56 22.04
CA ALA A 41 -4.93 -10.61 22.74
C ALA A 41 -5.37 -10.75 24.21
N ARG A 42 -5.56 -9.62 24.91
CA ARG A 42 -6.00 -9.59 26.32
C ARG A 42 -7.36 -10.25 26.53
N ALA A 43 -8.30 -10.04 25.59
CA ALA A 43 -9.63 -10.64 25.69
C ALA A 43 -9.62 -12.17 25.62
N ALA A 44 -8.54 -12.77 25.09
CA ALA A 44 -8.34 -14.21 25.03
C ALA A 44 -7.54 -14.78 26.22
N LEU A 45 -7.09 -13.92 27.15
CA LEU A 45 -6.30 -14.31 28.31
C LEU A 45 -7.19 -14.43 29.57
N PRO A 46 -6.79 -15.27 30.53
CA PRO A 46 -7.46 -15.33 31.84
C PRO A 46 -7.33 -13.99 32.56
N ALA A 47 -8.31 -13.68 33.42
CA ALA A 47 -8.36 -12.43 34.17
C ALA A 47 -7.15 -12.23 35.12
N GLU A 48 -6.56 -13.34 35.62
CA GLU A 48 -5.42 -13.32 36.52
C GLU A 48 -4.32 -14.26 36.02
N GLY A 49 -3.07 -13.94 36.28
CA GLY A 49 -1.92 -14.80 36.04
C GLY A 49 -1.48 -14.89 34.55
N GLY A 50 -1.84 -13.93 33.71
CA GLY A 50 -1.40 -13.90 32.32
C GLY A 50 0.01 -13.28 32.10
N PRO A 51 0.51 -13.28 30.87
CA PRO A 51 1.78 -12.66 30.51
C PRO A 51 1.81 -11.15 30.76
N GLU A 52 3.00 -10.59 30.92
CA GLU A 52 3.22 -9.15 30.91
C GLU A 52 2.81 -8.57 29.57
N LEU A 53 2.07 -7.45 29.57
CA LEU A 53 1.65 -6.76 28.36
C LEU A 53 2.46 -5.49 28.16
N LEU A 54 3.17 -5.39 27.02
CA LEU A 54 4.01 -4.25 26.67
C LEU A 54 3.45 -3.55 25.42
N GLU A 55 3.04 -2.29 25.59
CA GLU A 55 2.59 -1.48 24.45
C GLU A 55 3.78 -0.92 23.68
N THR A 56 4.02 -1.44 22.49
CA THR A 56 5.02 -0.94 21.54
C THR A 56 4.63 -1.41 20.13
N PHE A 57 4.89 -0.59 19.11
CA PHE A 57 4.57 -0.91 17.72
C PHE A 57 5.74 -0.65 16.75
N ARG A 58 6.80 0.00 17.21
CA ARG A 58 8.00 0.26 16.40
C ARG A 58 8.91 -0.96 16.38
N THR A 59 9.35 -1.33 15.21
CA THR A 59 10.23 -2.49 15.02
C THR A 59 11.50 -2.37 15.86
N GLU A 60 12.10 -1.19 15.90
CA GLU A 60 13.33 -0.92 16.60
C GLU A 60 13.16 -1.13 18.12
N GLU A 61 12.09 -0.58 18.71
CA GLU A 61 11.76 -0.73 20.14
C GLU A 61 11.50 -2.20 20.50
N MET A 62 10.79 -2.93 19.63
CA MET A 62 10.55 -4.38 19.82
C MET A 62 11.84 -5.18 19.82
N VAL A 63 12.75 -4.90 18.87
CA VAL A 63 14.06 -5.56 18.78
C VAL A 63 14.90 -5.22 20.01
N GLU A 64 14.98 -3.95 20.39
CA GLU A 64 15.73 -3.51 21.58
C GLU A 64 15.23 -4.22 22.84
N TYR A 65 13.91 -4.27 23.06
CA TYR A 65 13.34 -4.98 24.21
C TYR A 65 13.69 -6.46 24.20
N ILE A 66 13.51 -7.15 23.07
CA ILE A 66 13.81 -8.58 22.93
C ILE A 66 15.27 -8.86 23.28
N LEU A 67 16.18 -8.01 22.84
CA LEU A 67 17.63 -8.20 23.09
C LEU A 67 18.04 -7.84 24.52
N ALA A 68 17.42 -6.81 25.11
CA ALA A 68 17.74 -6.35 26.46
C ALA A 68 17.22 -7.27 27.58
N HIS A 69 16.28 -8.19 27.28
CA HIS A 69 15.66 -9.07 28.29
C HIS A 69 15.91 -10.55 28.02
N PRO A 70 17.15 -11.04 28.18
CA PRO A 70 17.50 -12.46 27.94
C PRO A 70 16.82 -13.42 28.89
N GLU A 71 16.35 -12.99 30.06
CA GLU A 71 15.60 -13.78 31.02
C GLU A 71 14.21 -14.17 30.52
N LYS A 72 13.61 -13.41 29.61
CA LYS A 72 12.32 -13.75 29.01
C LYS A 72 12.50 -14.83 27.93
N LYS A 73 12.01 -16.03 28.21
CA LYS A 73 12.22 -17.21 27.35
C LYS A 73 11.26 -17.26 26.16
N THR A 74 10.03 -16.76 26.34
CA THR A 74 9.00 -16.75 25.29
C THR A 74 8.38 -15.36 25.20
N ILE A 75 8.57 -14.70 24.06
CA ILE A 75 8.02 -13.37 23.78
C ILE A 75 7.08 -13.48 22.58
N SER A 76 5.86 -12.95 22.69
CA SER A 76 4.89 -12.88 21.60
C SER A 76 4.71 -11.44 21.14
N ALA A 77 5.05 -11.17 19.89
CA ALA A 77 4.72 -9.90 19.21
C ALA A 77 3.40 -10.09 18.44
N VAL A 78 2.38 -9.32 18.82
CA VAL A 78 1.02 -9.41 18.26
C VAL A 78 0.73 -8.28 17.27
N PHE A 79 0.11 -8.63 16.14
CA PHE A 79 -0.20 -7.72 15.05
C PHE A 79 -1.66 -7.88 14.64
N THR A 80 -2.35 -6.77 14.37
CA THR A 80 -3.71 -6.82 13.82
C THR A 80 -3.73 -7.51 12.45
N GLY A 81 -4.77 -8.27 12.18
CA GLY A 81 -4.92 -9.03 10.93
C GLY A 81 -4.05 -10.28 10.88
N ASP A 82 -3.40 -10.50 9.75
CA ASP A 82 -2.48 -11.61 9.48
C ASP A 82 -1.03 -11.14 9.43
N THR A 83 -0.08 -11.99 9.76
CA THR A 83 1.36 -11.68 9.79
C THR A 83 1.99 -11.49 8.42
N SER A 84 1.32 -11.90 7.33
CA SER A 84 1.83 -11.85 5.95
C SER A 84 1.20 -10.72 5.10
N VAL A 85 0.09 -10.13 5.55
CA VAL A 85 -0.68 -9.15 4.77
C VAL A 85 -0.46 -7.75 5.34
N TYR A 86 0.43 -6.98 4.75
CA TYR A 86 0.79 -5.60 5.15
C TYR A 86 1.06 -5.44 6.65
N SER A 87 1.75 -6.40 7.23
CA SER A 87 1.96 -6.52 8.68
C SER A 87 3.33 -6.04 9.12
N GLY A 88 3.40 -5.42 10.30
CA GLY A 88 4.65 -5.12 11.01
C GLY A 88 5.47 -6.36 11.42
N ALA A 89 4.90 -7.57 11.34
CA ALA A 89 5.62 -8.81 11.58
C ALA A 89 6.79 -9.04 10.59
N ILE A 90 6.63 -8.58 9.34
CA ILE A 90 7.65 -8.76 8.30
C ILE A 90 8.92 -7.96 8.60
N PRO A 91 8.87 -6.63 8.86
CA PRO A 91 10.05 -5.87 9.24
C PRO A 91 10.68 -6.37 10.55
N LEU A 92 9.88 -6.71 11.57
CA LEU A 92 10.41 -7.28 12.81
C LEU A 92 11.18 -8.57 12.57
N ARG A 93 10.64 -9.50 11.79
CA ARG A 93 11.32 -10.74 11.42
C ARG A 93 12.64 -10.49 10.70
N ARG A 94 12.66 -9.51 9.77
CA ARG A 94 13.88 -9.14 9.03
C ARG A 94 14.94 -8.57 9.96
N ALA A 95 14.55 -7.69 10.87
CA ALA A 95 15.46 -7.06 11.82
C ALA A 95 16.08 -8.10 12.78
N LEU A 96 15.26 -9.01 13.35
CA LEU A 96 15.76 -10.08 14.20
C LEU A 96 16.71 -11.02 13.44
N LYS A 97 16.37 -11.41 12.20
CA LYS A 97 17.25 -12.25 11.38
C LYS A 97 18.57 -11.57 11.05
N LYS A 98 18.54 -10.26 10.75
CA LYS A 98 19.74 -9.47 10.49
C LYS A 98 20.65 -9.48 11.73
N HIS A 99 20.09 -9.20 12.90
CA HIS A 99 20.85 -9.24 14.16
C HIS A 99 21.47 -10.63 14.43
N MET A 100 20.71 -11.71 14.22
CA MET A 100 21.24 -13.08 14.35
C MET A 100 22.39 -13.37 13.40
N ALA A 101 22.37 -12.83 12.17
CA ALA A 101 23.46 -13.00 11.19
C ALA A 101 24.70 -12.19 11.56
N GLU A 102 24.54 -10.98 12.06
CA GLU A 102 25.65 -10.10 12.49
C GLU A 102 26.41 -10.66 13.69
N VAL A 103 25.72 -11.37 14.60
CA VAL A 103 26.32 -12.02 15.78
C VAL A 103 27.11 -13.29 15.38
N HIS A 104 26.85 -13.87 14.20
CA HIS A 104 27.61 -15.03 13.69
C HIS A 104 28.86 -14.66 12.90
N ASP A 105 29.21 -13.39 12.73
CA ASP A 105 30.45 -12.98 12.07
C ASP A 105 31.63 -13.19 13.05
N GLU A 106 32.60 -14.02 12.65
CA GLU A 106 33.67 -14.62 13.49
C GLU A 106 34.64 -13.62 14.16
N ASN A 107 34.42 -12.31 14.01
CA ASN A 107 35.28 -11.25 14.55
C ASN A 107 34.82 -10.62 15.87
N TYR A 108 33.76 -11.15 16.51
CA TYR A 108 33.30 -10.66 17.81
C TYR A 108 33.75 -11.58 18.94
N GLU A 109 34.83 -11.18 19.61
CA GLU A 109 35.38 -11.84 20.82
C GLU A 109 34.49 -11.65 22.09
N ASP A 110 33.18 -11.53 21.97
CA ASP A 110 32.30 -11.43 23.14
C ASP A 110 31.58 -12.77 23.35
N ASP A 111 32.09 -13.56 24.25
CA ASP A 111 31.66 -14.90 24.68
C ASP A 111 30.30 -14.90 25.43
N ARG A 112 29.43 -13.92 25.14
CA ARG A 112 28.02 -13.94 25.52
C ARG A 112 27.31 -14.96 24.64
N MET A 113 27.03 -16.11 25.22
CA MET A 113 26.24 -17.19 24.68
C MET A 113 25.30 -16.76 23.58
N LEU A 114 25.62 -17.13 22.33
CA LEU A 114 24.77 -16.96 21.13
C LEU A 114 23.40 -17.58 21.42
N GLU A 115 22.50 -16.80 21.99
CA GLU A 115 21.13 -17.22 22.24
C GLU A 115 20.46 -17.44 20.89
N GLN A 116 20.33 -18.68 20.47
CA GLN A 116 19.55 -19.05 19.31
C GLN A 116 18.10 -18.62 19.53
N LEU A 117 17.69 -17.56 18.80
CA LEU A 117 16.30 -17.14 18.76
C LEU A 117 15.55 -18.02 17.75
N GLU A 118 14.53 -18.71 18.21
CA GLU A 118 13.59 -19.39 17.34
C GLU A 118 12.41 -18.46 17.04
N ILE A 119 12.25 -18.07 15.77
CA ILE A 119 11.15 -17.20 15.33
C ILE A 119 10.02 -18.06 14.77
N ARG A 120 8.86 -18.03 15.42
CA ARG A 120 7.64 -18.75 15.01
C ARG A 120 6.60 -17.78 14.49
N ASN A 121 5.89 -18.16 13.39
CA ASN A 121 4.79 -17.38 12.85
C ASN A 121 3.46 -18.08 13.09
N TYR A 122 2.48 -17.30 13.51
CA TYR A 122 1.10 -17.72 13.68
C TYR A 122 0.21 -16.84 12.81
N ALA A 123 -0.43 -17.44 11.82
CA ALA A 123 -1.36 -16.76 10.94
C ALA A 123 -2.59 -16.27 11.71
N GLY A 124 -3.12 -15.12 11.29
CA GLY A 124 -4.40 -14.60 11.74
C GLY A 124 -5.35 -14.40 10.56
N VAL A 125 -6.59 -14.03 10.83
CA VAL A 125 -7.55 -13.65 9.79
C VAL A 125 -7.25 -12.21 9.38
N SER A 126 -6.86 -11.98 8.12
CA SER A 126 -6.67 -10.63 7.61
C SER A 126 -8.00 -9.87 7.54
N SER A 127 -8.01 -8.58 7.89
CA SER A 127 -9.18 -7.73 7.71
C SER A 127 -9.65 -7.65 6.26
N ILE A 128 -8.72 -7.73 5.30
CA ILE A 128 -9.06 -7.83 3.86
C ILE A 128 -9.79 -9.14 3.57
N GLN A 129 -9.28 -10.27 4.07
CA GLN A 129 -9.90 -11.57 3.86
C GLN A 129 -11.30 -11.61 4.47
N TYR A 130 -11.46 -11.09 5.69
CA TYR A 130 -12.75 -10.96 6.34
C TYR A 130 -13.72 -10.10 5.51
N PHE A 131 -13.28 -8.93 5.08
CA PHE A 131 -14.08 -8.00 4.26
C PHE A 131 -14.53 -8.64 2.95
N LEU A 132 -13.61 -9.26 2.19
CA LEU A 132 -13.92 -9.90 0.92
C LEU A 132 -14.85 -11.11 1.08
N SER A 133 -14.73 -11.87 2.19
CA SER A 133 -15.65 -12.97 2.49
C SER A 133 -17.08 -12.50 2.69
N LYS A 134 -17.30 -11.35 3.36
CA LYS A 134 -18.61 -10.71 3.50
C LYS A 134 -19.21 -10.26 2.15
N ARG A 135 -18.36 -10.05 1.15
CA ARG A 135 -18.75 -9.67 -0.21
C ARG A 135 -18.81 -10.85 -1.17
N SER A 136 -18.49 -12.06 -0.73
CA SER A 136 -18.39 -13.26 -1.58
C SER A 136 -17.48 -13.07 -2.80
N ILE A 137 -16.37 -12.34 -2.61
CA ILE A 137 -15.38 -12.07 -3.66
C ILE A 137 -14.10 -12.85 -3.36
N SER A 138 -13.61 -13.56 -4.38
CA SER A 138 -12.33 -14.27 -4.28
C SER A 138 -11.16 -13.30 -4.20
N MET A 139 -10.27 -13.52 -3.24
CA MET A 139 -9.05 -12.73 -3.09
C MET A 139 -8.12 -12.84 -4.32
N ALA A 140 -8.23 -13.94 -5.09
CA ALA A 140 -7.46 -14.14 -6.32
C ALA A 140 -7.86 -13.18 -7.45
N ASP A 141 -9.09 -12.66 -7.41
CA ASP A 141 -9.62 -11.77 -8.45
C ASP A 141 -9.40 -10.28 -8.11
N VAL A 142 -8.75 -9.98 -6.98
CA VAL A 142 -8.67 -8.64 -6.43
C VAL A 142 -7.25 -8.10 -6.46
N LYS A 143 -7.05 -6.92 -7.02
CA LYS A 143 -5.81 -6.15 -6.86
C LYS A 143 -5.79 -5.54 -5.45
N LEU A 144 -4.86 -6.01 -4.61
CA LEU A 144 -4.70 -5.49 -3.25
C LEU A 144 -3.76 -4.29 -3.24
N VAL A 145 -4.14 -3.25 -2.50
CA VAL A 145 -3.36 -2.02 -2.32
C VAL A 145 -3.33 -1.63 -0.86
N SER A 146 -2.19 -1.15 -0.37
CA SER A 146 -2.11 -0.50 0.93
C SER A 146 -1.74 0.97 0.72
N LEU A 147 -2.53 1.86 1.30
CA LEU A 147 -2.30 3.30 1.33
C LEU A 147 -1.75 3.75 2.69
N HIS A 148 -1.40 2.82 3.59
CA HIS A 148 -0.77 3.13 4.87
C HIS A 148 0.64 3.70 4.66
N GLY A 149 0.78 5.01 4.88
CA GLY A 149 2.05 5.72 4.76
C GLY A 149 2.59 5.87 3.33
N LEU A 150 1.79 5.55 2.31
CA LEU A 150 2.15 5.66 0.89
C LEU A 150 0.98 6.26 0.13
N HIS A 151 1.21 7.39 -0.53
CA HIS A 151 0.27 7.91 -1.51
C HIS A 151 0.40 7.11 -2.81
N LYS A 152 -0.73 6.61 -3.32
CA LYS A 152 -0.80 5.93 -4.63
C LYS A 152 -1.93 6.50 -5.46
N ASP A 153 -1.65 6.71 -6.73
CA ASP A 153 -2.65 7.12 -7.70
C ASP A 153 -3.63 5.95 -7.94
N MET A 154 -4.86 6.07 -7.46
CA MET A 154 -5.83 4.98 -7.46
C MET A 154 -6.61 4.87 -8.78
N VAL A 155 -6.74 5.95 -9.52
CA VAL A 155 -7.52 6.00 -10.78
C VAL A 155 -7.00 5.01 -11.83
N PRO A 156 -5.68 4.91 -12.13
CA PRO A 156 -5.18 3.92 -13.08
C PRO A 156 -5.46 2.49 -12.61
N LEU A 157 -5.24 2.20 -11.33
CA LEU A 157 -5.46 0.87 -10.77
C LEU A 157 -6.92 0.44 -10.91
N ILE A 158 -7.87 1.34 -10.56
CA ILE A 158 -9.30 1.08 -10.64
C ILE A 158 -9.76 0.98 -12.10
N ARG A 159 -9.18 1.77 -13.01
CA ARG A 159 -9.49 1.70 -14.44
C ARG A 159 -9.10 0.36 -15.07
N GLU A 160 -7.99 -0.22 -14.64
CA GLU A 160 -7.38 -1.42 -15.25
C GLU A 160 -7.78 -2.73 -14.58
N ASN A 161 -8.39 -2.69 -13.40
CA ASN A 161 -8.77 -3.87 -12.66
C ASN A 161 -10.27 -3.87 -12.36
N ARG A 162 -10.89 -5.05 -12.43
CA ARG A 162 -12.30 -5.21 -12.07
C ARG A 162 -12.54 -4.97 -10.58
N PHE A 163 -11.65 -5.49 -9.74
CA PHE A 163 -11.71 -5.35 -8.30
C PHE A 163 -10.41 -4.80 -7.76
N VAL A 164 -10.48 -3.68 -7.04
CA VAL A 164 -9.36 -3.11 -6.30
C VAL A 164 -9.77 -2.99 -4.83
N CYS A 165 -9.06 -3.64 -3.93
CA CYS A 165 -9.30 -3.53 -2.50
C CYS A 165 -8.15 -2.77 -1.84
N ALA A 166 -8.47 -1.67 -1.17
CA ALA A 166 -7.51 -0.77 -0.54
C ALA A 166 -7.65 -0.76 0.97
N LEU A 167 -6.52 -0.95 1.67
CA LEU A 167 -6.34 -0.54 3.06
C LEU A 167 -6.11 0.97 3.07
N LEU A 168 -7.01 1.72 3.66
CA LEU A 168 -6.95 3.18 3.67
C LEU A 168 -5.99 3.71 4.72
N GLY A 169 -5.38 4.84 4.43
CA GLY A 169 -4.50 5.59 5.33
C GLY A 169 -5.19 6.83 5.89
N ALA A 170 -4.44 7.61 6.68
CA ALA A 170 -4.96 8.85 7.26
C ALA A 170 -5.17 9.96 6.21
N GLU A 171 -4.34 9.97 5.16
CA GLU A 171 -4.34 10.99 4.11
C GLU A 171 -5.17 10.59 2.89
N ASP A 172 -5.16 9.30 2.53
CA ASP A 172 -5.91 8.76 1.41
C ASP A 172 -7.18 8.08 1.91
N ASN A 173 -8.26 8.83 1.97
CA ASN A 173 -9.57 8.33 2.34
C ASN A 173 -10.49 8.13 1.13
N VAL A 174 -11.60 7.43 1.34
CA VAL A 174 -12.55 7.11 0.27
C VAL A 174 -13.07 8.36 -0.44
N SER A 175 -13.30 9.45 0.28
CA SER A 175 -13.90 10.65 -0.33
C SER A 175 -12.93 11.32 -1.29
N ILE A 176 -11.63 11.34 -1.01
CA ILE A 176 -10.61 11.87 -1.92
C ILE A 176 -10.54 11.00 -3.19
N ILE A 177 -10.42 9.68 -3.03
CA ILE A 177 -10.41 8.75 -4.17
C ILE A 177 -11.70 8.88 -4.99
N ALA A 178 -12.86 9.02 -4.34
CA ALA A 178 -14.13 9.20 -5.01
C ALA A 178 -14.21 10.53 -5.79
N GLN A 179 -13.63 11.62 -5.28
CA GLN A 179 -13.52 12.88 -6.00
C GLN A 179 -12.66 12.72 -7.27
N GLU A 180 -11.52 12.05 -7.16
CA GLU A 180 -10.65 11.75 -8.32
C GLU A 180 -11.37 10.88 -9.36
N LEU A 181 -12.07 9.82 -8.92
CA LEU A 181 -12.84 8.98 -9.83
C LEU A 181 -13.91 9.78 -10.59
N VAL A 182 -14.60 10.72 -9.93
CA VAL A 182 -15.55 11.64 -10.59
C VAL A 182 -14.83 12.52 -11.60
N GLN A 183 -13.70 13.12 -11.21
CA GLN A 183 -12.89 14.01 -12.05
C GLN A 183 -12.41 13.31 -13.33
N PHE A 184 -11.99 12.04 -13.21
CA PHE A 184 -11.51 11.24 -14.35
C PHE A 184 -12.62 10.41 -15.04
N GLY A 185 -13.90 10.68 -14.72
CA GLY A 185 -15.06 10.11 -15.43
C GLY A 185 -15.34 8.65 -15.12
N LEU A 186 -14.83 8.11 -14.01
CA LEU A 186 -15.10 6.75 -13.53
C LEU A 186 -16.33 6.73 -12.59
N ASN A 187 -17.43 7.36 -13.03
CA ASN A 187 -18.62 7.57 -12.19
C ASN A 187 -19.43 6.31 -11.89
N ASN A 188 -19.24 5.24 -12.68
CA ASN A 188 -20.01 4.00 -12.57
C ASN A 188 -19.31 2.93 -11.70
N VAL A 189 -18.16 3.26 -11.11
CA VAL A 189 -17.49 2.38 -10.15
C VAL A 189 -18.39 2.24 -8.92
N ARG A 190 -18.62 1.01 -8.47
CA ARG A 190 -19.28 0.74 -7.20
C ARG A 190 -18.23 0.68 -6.11
N ILE A 191 -18.50 1.37 -5.01
CA ILE A 191 -17.58 1.42 -3.86
C ILE A 191 -18.30 0.80 -2.68
N THR A 192 -17.64 -0.14 -2.02
CA THR A 192 -18.03 -0.67 -0.73
C THR A 192 -16.98 -0.28 0.30
N VAL A 193 -17.40 0.35 1.39
CA VAL A 193 -16.51 0.72 2.49
C VAL A 193 -16.89 -0.09 3.71
N GLY A 194 -15.92 -0.78 4.29
CA GLY A 194 -16.06 -1.50 5.56
C GLY A 194 -15.31 -0.77 6.66
N GLU A 195 -16.01 -0.39 7.70
CA GLU A 195 -15.51 0.33 8.86
C GLU A 195 -15.66 -0.56 10.10
N ARG A 196 -14.70 -0.50 11.01
CA ARG A 196 -14.70 -1.25 12.28
C ARG A 196 -15.03 -2.75 12.10
N LEU A 197 -14.43 -3.34 11.08
CA LEU A 197 -14.66 -4.72 10.69
C LEU A 197 -14.44 -5.69 11.83
N SER A 198 -15.36 -6.62 12.02
CA SER A 198 -15.45 -7.62 13.08
C SER A 198 -15.79 -7.12 14.49
N TYR A 199 -15.91 -5.83 14.69
CA TYR A 199 -16.43 -5.28 15.96
C TYR A 199 -17.98 -5.29 15.99
N GLU A 200 -18.57 -5.07 17.16
CA GLU A 200 -20.04 -5.02 17.32
C GLU A 200 -20.69 -3.89 16.51
N ASP A 201 -19.96 -2.81 16.31
CA ASP A 201 -20.37 -1.64 15.53
C ASP A 201 -19.81 -1.66 14.09
N GLU A 202 -19.58 -2.86 13.54
CA GLU A 202 -19.19 -3.06 12.14
C GLU A 202 -20.17 -2.37 11.20
N LYS A 203 -19.66 -1.61 10.25
CA LYS A 203 -20.49 -0.88 9.31
C LYS A 203 -20.01 -1.07 7.88
N PHE A 204 -20.98 -1.27 6.98
CA PHE A 204 -20.75 -1.27 5.53
C PHE A 204 -21.50 -0.12 4.89
N THR A 205 -20.78 0.70 4.11
CA THR A 205 -21.34 1.78 3.31
C THR A 205 -21.15 1.45 1.84
N PHE A 206 -22.20 1.65 1.05
CA PHE A 206 -22.22 1.36 -0.39
C PHE A 206 -22.54 2.64 -1.16
N GLY A 207 -21.95 2.81 -2.32
CA GLY A 207 -22.30 3.95 -3.18
C GLY A 207 -21.42 4.04 -4.42
N THR A 208 -21.74 5.02 -5.24
CA THR A 208 -20.94 5.47 -6.38
C THR A 208 -19.95 6.56 -5.95
N PRO A 209 -18.93 6.89 -6.76
CA PRO A 209 -18.04 8.00 -6.47
C PRO A 209 -18.75 9.32 -6.18
N ARG A 210 -19.85 9.63 -6.92
CA ARG A 210 -20.63 10.86 -6.70
C ARG A 210 -21.31 10.92 -5.34
N GLU A 211 -21.76 9.78 -4.83
CA GLU A 211 -22.48 9.66 -3.55
C GLU A 211 -21.50 9.70 -2.36
N LEU A 212 -20.29 9.15 -2.53
CA LEU A 212 -19.35 8.99 -1.41
C LEU A 212 -18.29 10.10 -1.31
N ARG A 213 -18.09 10.92 -2.34
CA ARG A 213 -17.04 11.95 -2.41
C ARG A 213 -17.07 13.02 -1.30
N ASN A 214 -18.19 13.18 -0.62
CA ASN A 214 -18.37 14.18 0.44
C ASN A 214 -18.68 13.53 1.81
N GLN A 215 -18.54 12.20 1.93
CA GLN A 215 -18.78 11.49 3.17
C GLN A 215 -17.49 11.35 3.98
N SER A 216 -17.63 11.22 5.29
CA SER A 216 -16.51 10.96 6.20
C SER A 216 -16.48 9.49 6.58
N PHE A 217 -15.30 8.90 6.63
CA PHE A 217 -15.06 7.48 6.95
C PHE A 217 -14.00 7.35 8.04
N ASP A 218 -14.02 6.21 8.74
CA ASP A 218 -12.99 5.87 9.72
C ASP A 218 -11.61 5.77 9.03
N ARG A 219 -10.57 6.16 9.76
CA ARG A 219 -9.17 6.08 9.28
C ARG A 219 -8.69 4.66 9.01
N LEU A 220 -9.33 3.67 9.61
CA LEU A 220 -9.00 2.24 9.48
C LEU A 220 -10.00 1.51 8.58
N ALA A 221 -10.66 2.21 7.69
CA ALA A 221 -11.59 1.62 6.75
C ALA A 221 -10.86 0.81 5.68
N ILE A 222 -11.56 -0.17 5.13
CA ILE A 222 -11.18 -0.89 3.91
C ILE A 222 -12.19 -0.52 2.83
N ALA A 223 -11.71 -0.23 1.63
CA ALA A 223 -12.57 0.05 0.50
C ALA A 223 -12.36 -0.96 -0.63
N LEU A 224 -13.45 -1.42 -1.22
CA LEU A 224 -13.48 -2.20 -2.45
C LEU A 224 -14.07 -1.33 -3.56
N PHE A 225 -13.34 -1.20 -4.64
CA PHE A 225 -13.74 -0.53 -5.86
C PHE A 225 -14.04 -1.59 -6.92
N GLU A 226 -15.30 -1.64 -7.38
CA GLU A 226 -15.78 -2.59 -8.39
C GLU A 226 -16.03 -1.83 -9.69
N ASN A 227 -15.25 -2.12 -10.71
CA ASN A 227 -15.34 -1.49 -12.04
C ASN A 227 -15.67 -2.53 -13.11
N ASP A 228 -16.94 -2.67 -13.47
CA ASP A 228 -17.34 -3.58 -14.55
C ASP A 228 -16.93 -3.08 -15.95
N GLY A 229 -16.61 -1.79 -16.06
CA GLY A 229 -16.09 -1.19 -17.27
C GLY A 229 -14.56 -1.19 -17.34
N PHE A 230 -13.87 -1.97 -16.51
CA PHE A 230 -12.42 -2.05 -16.52
C PHE A 230 -11.90 -2.47 -17.91
N ARG A 231 -10.77 -1.93 -18.26
CA ARG A 231 -10.05 -2.31 -19.48
C ARG A 231 -8.59 -2.50 -19.11
N ALA A 232 -8.13 -3.75 -19.19
CA ALA A 232 -6.72 -4.01 -19.14
C ALA A 232 -6.03 -3.17 -20.23
N SER A 233 -5.07 -2.35 -19.82
CA SER A 233 -4.33 -1.53 -20.78
C SER A 233 -3.62 -2.45 -21.76
N ILE A 234 -3.91 -2.30 -23.04
CA ILE A 234 -3.02 -2.81 -24.07
C ILE A 234 -1.79 -1.91 -23.99
N ARG A 235 -0.73 -2.41 -23.41
CA ARG A 235 0.54 -1.69 -23.25
C ARG A 235 1.30 -1.70 -24.56
N SER A 236 0.76 -1.01 -25.56
CA SER A 236 1.46 -0.77 -26.82
C SER A 236 1.73 0.72 -26.97
N PHE A 237 2.94 1.06 -27.38
CA PHE A 237 3.30 2.41 -27.74
C PHE A 237 2.74 2.77 -29.14
N GLY A 238 2.65 4.06 -29.40
CA GLY A 238 2.27 4.56 -30.72
C GLY A 238 0.80 4.91 -30.85
N ILE A 239 0.24 5.56 -29.86
CA ILE A 239 -1.09 6.20 -29.97
C ILE A 239 -1.07 7.17 -31.16
N SER A 240 -2.09 7.10 -32.01
CA SER A 240 -2.22 7.95 -33.20
C SER A 240 -2.20 9.43 -32.80
N ASP A 241 -1.49 10.25 -33.59
CA ASP A 241 -1.30 11.68 -33.30
C ASP A 241 -2.62 12.45 -33.28
N GLU A 242 -3.63 11.99 -34.04
CA GLU A 242 -4.96 12.61 -34.12
C GLU A 242 -5.77 12.43 -32.84
N ARG A 243 -5.35 11.54 -31.96
CA ARG A 243 -5.98 11.31 -30.64
C ARG A 243 -5.55 12.30 -29.59
N PHE A 244 -4.54 13.12 -29.84
CA PHE A 244 -4.07 14.15 -28.92
C PHE A 244 -4.65 15.51 -29.28
N ASN A 245 -5.07 16.24 -28.24
CA ASN A 245 -5.35 17.67 -28.39
C ASN A 245 -4.04 18.39 -28.75
N ARG A 246 -4.13 19.33 -29.67
CA ARG A 246 -3.01 20.16 -30.11
C ARG A 246 -3.47 21.59 -30.26
N LEU A 247 -2.64 22.53 -29.86
CA LEU A 247 -2.75 23.92 -30.20
C LEU A 247 -1.70 24.28 -31.28
N ASP A 248 -2.02 25.19 -32.13
CA ASP A 248 -1.09 25.68 -33.15
C ASP A 248 0.14 26.28 -32.48
N GLY A 249 1.32 25.93 -32.99
CA GLY A 249 2.60 26.38 -32.43
C GLY A 249 3.17 25.51 -31.31
N ILE A 250 2.39 24.60 -30.70
CA ILE A 250 2.91 23.69 -29.67
C ILE A 250 3.47 22.43 -30.31
N PRO A 251 4.78 22.14 -30.11
CA PRO A 251 5.42 20.93 -30.66
C PRO A 251 4.84 19.65 -30.06
N MET A 252 4.71 18.63 -30.90
CA MET A 252 4.35 17.29 -30.48
C MET A 252 5.29 16.25 -31.09
N THR A 253 5.87 15.38 -30.26
CA THR A 253 6.67 14.25 -30.73
C THR A 253 5.80 13.31 -31.56
N LYS A 254 6.19 13.06 -32.80
CA LYS A 254 5.43 12.24 -33.74
C LYS A 254 5.34 10.78 -33.26
N ARG A 255 4.25 10.10 -33.63
CA ARG A 255 3.90 8.75 -33.21
C ARG A 255 5.07 7.77 -33.23
N ASP A 256 5.77 7.66 -34.36
CA ASP A 256 6.83 6.63 -34.50
C ASP A 256 8.07 6.98 -33.68
N VAL A 257 8.43 8.26 -33.59
CA VAL A 257 9.53 8.74 -32.74
C VAL A 257 9.19 8.51 -31.26
N ARG A 258 7.97 8.83 -30.85
CA ARG A 258 7.46 8.64 -29.51
C ARG A 258 7.46 7.16 -29.10
N ALA A 259 6.91 6.30 -29.98
CA ALA A 259 6.86 4.87 -29.74
C ALA A 259 8.27 4.26 -29.59
N LEU A 260 9.22 4.65 -30.48
CA LEU A 260 10.59 4.16 -30.40
C LEU A 260 11.30 4.65 -29.13
N SER A 261 11.11 5.92 -28.76
CA SER A 261 11.70 6.50 -27.54
C SER A 261 11.24 5.76 -26.28
N LEU A 262 9.92 5.55 -26.15
CA LEU A 262 9.36 4.83 -25.00
C LEU A 262 9.74 3.35 -24.97
N CYS A 263 9.83 2.70 -26.12
CA CYS A 263 10.35 1.33 -26.22
C CYS A 263 11.80 1.24 -25.71
N ARG A 264 12.65 2.22 -26.07
CA ARG A 264 14.07 2.28 -25.64
C ARG A 264 14.22 2.57 -24.15
N LEU A 265 13.31 3.29 -23.55
CA LEU A 265 13.29 3.57 -22.10
C LEU A 265 13.00 2.31 -21.26
N ALA A 266 12.43 1.27 -21.85
CA ALA A 266 12.11 0.01 -21.20
C ALA A 266 11.39 0.19 -19.86
N LEU A 267 10.35 1.05 -19.84
CA LEU A 267 9.59 1.41 -18.65
C LEU A 267 8.92 0.20 -18.02
N ARG A 268 8.92 0.17 -16.69
CA ARG A 268 8.21 -0.82 -15.87
C ARG A 268 6.96 -0.20 -15.27
N GLU A 269 6.06 -1.01 -14.77
CA GLU A 269 4.80 -0.57 -14.14
C GLU A 269 4.97 0.49 -13.04
N ASN A 270 6.08 0.42 -12.30
CA ASN A 270 6.41 1.31 -11.18
C ASN A 270 7.52 2.33 -11.50
N SER A 271 7.85 2.55 -12.77
CA SER A 271 8.90 3.49 -13.16
C SER A 271 8.51 4.93 -12.83
N ILE A 272 9.52 5.72 -12.44
CA ILE A 272 9.43 7.18 -12.36
C ILE A 272 10.14 7.76 -13.57
N MET A 273 9.44 8.53 -14.40
CA MET A 273 9.98 9.15 -15.60
C MET A 273 9.91 10.67 -15.49
N TYR A 274 10.95 11.35 -15.95
CA TYR A 274 10.97 12.80 -16.14
C TYR A 274 10.87 13.10 -17.64
N ASP A 275 9.87 13.90 -18.01
CA ASP A 275 9.66 14.43 -19.37
C ASP A 275 9.96 15.93 -19.36
N ILE A 276 11.11 16.31 -19.87
CA ILE A 276 11.61 17.68 -19.85
C ILE A 276 11.28 18.36 -21.17
N GLY A 277 10.50 19.46 -21.12
CA GLY A 277 9.92 20.08 -22.29
C GLY A 277 8.76 19.25 -22.83
N ALA A 278 7.80 18.94 -21.94
CA ALA A 278 6.74 17.98 -22.24
C ALA A 278 5.81 18.38 -23.40
N GLY A 279 5.74 19.65 -23.76
CA GLY A 279 4.91 20.16 -24.86
C GLY A 279 3.44 19.76 -24.70
N THR A 280 2.86 19.11 -25.71
CA THR A 280 1.48 18.59 -25.65
C THR A 280 1.30 17.44 -24.65
N GLY A 281 2.38 16.94 -24.05
CA GLY A 281 2.38 15.81 -23.12
C GLY A 281 2.19 14.44 -23.78
N SER A 282 2.34 14.32 -25.08
CA SER A 282 2.09 13.07 -25.79
C SER A 282 3.02 11.94 -25.33
N VAL A 283 4.30 12.24 -25.03
CA VAL A 283 5.26 11.30 -24.46
C VAL A 283 4.88 10.96 -23.01
N SER A 284 4.59 11.99 -22.19
CA SER A 284 4.14 11.86 -20.82
C SER A 284 2.91 10.95 -20.69
N ILE A 285 1.91 11.12 -21.56
CA ILE A 285 0.67 10.35 -21.56
C ILE A 285 0.95 8.85 -21.82
N GLU A 286 1.68 8.54 -22.90
CA GLU A 286 1.97 7.13 -23.22
C GLU A 286 2.87 6.48 -22.15
N ALA A 287 3.81 7.24 -21.57
CA ALA A 287 4.60 6.76 -20.45
C ALA A 287 3.74 6.48 -19.22
N ALA A 288 2.82 7.40 -18.87
CA ALA A 288 1.93 7.23 -17.72
C ALA A 288 1.00 6.02 -17.86
N LEU A 289 0.51 5.76 -19.07
CA LEU A 289 -0.28 4.57 -19.39
C LEU A 289 0.53 3.26 -19.25
N THR A 290 1.85 3.34 -19.44
CA THR A 290 2.76 2.18 -19.29
C THR A 290 3.16 1.94 -17.84
N CYS A 291 3.16 2.99 -17.02
CA CYS A 291 3.61 2.96 -15.62
C CYS A 291 2.44 3.21 -14.65
N PRO A 292 1.42 2.37 -14.59
CA PRO A 292 0.22 2.64 -13.77
C PRO A 292 0.50 2.66 -12.25
N GLU A 293 1.57 2.03 -11.80
CA GLU A 293 2.03 2.06 -10.40
C GLU A 293 3.21 3.03 -10.19
N GLY A 294 3.63 3.70 -11.27
CA GLY A 294 4.71 4.68 -11.29
C GLY A 294 4.21 6.11 -11.40
N LYS A 295 5.12 7.01 -11.75
CA LYS A 295 4.82 8.43 -11.87
C LYS A 295 5.58 9.06 -13.03
N VAL A 296 4.91 9.96 -13.77
CA VAL A 296 5.55 10.82 -14.78
C VAL A 296 5.60 12.25 -14.25
N ILE A 297 6.79 12.86 -14.29
CA ILE A 297 7.02 14.24 -13.89
C ILE A 297 7.28 15.02 -15.17
N SER A 298 6.28 15.77 -15.62
CA SER A 298 6.32 16.57 -16.85
C SER A 298 6.71 17.99 -16.52
N VAL A 299 7.87 18.43 -16.99
CA VAL A 299 8.37 19.81 -16.79
C VAL A 299 8.12 20.60 -18.07
N GLU A 300 7.40 21.70 -17.95
CA GLU A 300 7.08 22.57 -19.10
C GLU A 300 7.01 24.04 -18.65
N VAL A 301 7.42 24.96 -19.50
CA VAL A 301 7.45 26.40 -19.24
C VAL A 301 6.34 27.14 -19.96
N ASP A 302 5.95 26.65 -21.14
CA ASP A 302 4.93 27.29 -21.98
C ASP A 302 3.52 27.03 -21.43
N GLN A 303 2.74 28.10 -21.25
CA GLN A 303 1.40 28.01 -20.64
C GLN A 303 0.38 27.29 -21.54
N ASP A 304 0.47 27.48 -22.86
CA ASP A 304 -0.43 26.85 -23.83
C ASP A 304 -0.10 25.34 -23.96
N ALA A 305 1.19 24.99 -23.87
CA ALA A 305 1.65 23.61 -23.80
C ALA A 305 1.15 22.92 -22.53
N ILE A 306 1.28 23.57 -21.36
CA ILE A 306 0.77 23.07 -20.08
C ILE A 306 -0.74 22.85 -20.16
N TYR A 307 -1.50 23.83 -20.67
CA TYR A 307 -2.93 23.70 -20.87
C TYR A 307 -3.28 22.49 -21.74
N THR A 308 -2.57 22.33 -22.87
CA THR A 308 -2.76 21.23 -23.81
C THR A 308 -2.45 19.87 -23.15
N LEU A 309 -1.38 19.79 -22.37
CA LEU A 309 -1.01 18.61 -21.61
C LEU A 309 -2.10 18.25 -20.57
N GLU A 310 -2.65 19.23 -19.86
CA GLU A 310 -3.77 19.02 -18.94
C GLU A 310 -5.00 18.47 -19.66
N GLN A 311 -5.36 19.02 -20.83
CA GLN A 311 -6.47 18.50 -21.64
C GLN A 311 -6.24 17.05 -22.07
N ASN A 312 -5.03 16.72 -22.51
CA ASN A 312 -4.66 15.35 -22.87
C ASN A 312 -4.69 14.42 -21.65
N ARG A 313 -4.19 14.87 -20.50
CA ARG A 313 -4.26 14.14 -19.25
C ARG A 313 -5.70 13.73 -18.90
N TYR A 314 -6.65 14.63 -19.00
CA TYR A 314 -8.08 14.35 -18.78
C TYR A 314 -8.66 13.42 -19.85
N GLN A 315 -8.35 13.66 -21.12
CA GLN A 315 -8.86 12.85 -22.23
C GLN A 315 -8.41 11.39 -22.11
N PHE A 316 -7.16 11.15 -21.78
CA PHE A 316 -6.60 9.82 -21.62
C PHE A 316 -6.83 9.21 -20.20
N LYS A 317 -7.41 9.99 -19.30
CA LYS A 317 -7.74 9.59 -17.92
C LYS A 317 -6.50 9.06 -17.16
N VAL A 318 -5.42 9.81 -17.22
CA VAL A 318 -4.17 9.53 -16.50
C VAL A 318 -3.98 10.55 -15.39
N ASP A 319 -3.87 10.11 -14.14
CA ASP A 319 -3.67 10.94 -12.94
C ASP A 319 -2.25 10.87 -12.40
N ASN A 320 -1.48 9.85 -12.77
CA ASN A 320 -0.09 9.64 -12.38
C ASN A 320 0.92 10.54 -13.12
N ILE A 321 0.46 11.69 -13.65
CA ILE A 321 1.31 12.73 -14.21
C ILE A 321 1.31 13.95 -13.28
N ARG A 322 2.50 14.33 -12.80
CA ARG A 322 2.74 15.58 -12.08
C ARG A 322 3.29 16.61 -13.05
N ILE A 323 2.59 17.71 -13.26
CA ILE A 323 3.04 18.82 -14.09
C ILE A 323 3.83 19.80 -13.22
N VAL A 324 5.05 20.11 -13.63
CA VAL A 324 5.92 21.10 -13.00
C VAL A 324 6.12 22.25 -13.97
N ARG A 325 5.64 23.43 -13.59
CA ARG A 325 5.77 24.66 -14.38
C ARG A 325 7.14 25.26 -14.16
N GLY A 326 7.97 25.30 -15.18
CA GLY A 326 9.28 25.89 -15.09
C GLY A 326 10.31 25.31 -16.06
N ILE A 327 11.54 25.73 -15.90
CA ILE A 327 12.69 25.30 -16.68
C ILE A 327 13.45 24.26 -15.85
N ALA A 328 13.77 23.12 -16.44
CA ALA A 328 14.66 22.17 -15.80
C ALA A 328 16.10 22.69 -15.82
N GLN A 329 16.64 23.03 -14.66
CA GLN A 329 18.05 23.29 -14.51
C GLN A 329 18.79 21.95 -14.40
N ILE A 330 19.45 21.54 -15.46
CA ILE A 330 20.39 20.43 -15.39
C ILE A 330 21.65 20.97 -14.69
N GLY A 331 21.80 20.64 -13.41
CA GLY A 331 23.00 20.98 -12.65
C GLY A 331 24.23 20.41 -13.36
N ARG A 332 25.28 21.24 -13.55
CA ARG A 332 26.59 20.75 -13.99
C ARG A 332 27.08 19.79 -12.90
N ALA A 333 27.27 18.52 -13.28
CA ALA A 333 28.05 17.64 -12.44
C ALA A 333 29.44 18.28 -12.29
N HIS A 334 29.80 18.67 -11.06
CA HIS A 334 31.19 18.99 -10.78
C HIS A 334 31.97 17.67 -10.87
N VAL A 335 32.80 17.57 -11.91
CA VAL A 335 33.81 16.52 -12.05
C VAL A 335 34.91 16.80 -11.04
#